data_deb66f3a605020021b5c8996357b76e0
#
_entry.id   deb66f3a605020021b5c8996357b76e0
#
_cell.length_a   1.000
_cell.length_b   1.000
_cell.length_c   1.000
_cell.angle_alpha   90.00
_cell.angle_beta   90.00
_cell.angle_gamma   90.00
#
_symmetry.space_group_name_H-M   'P 1'
#
loop_
_entity.id
_entity.type
_entity.pdbx_description
1 polymer ?
#
loop_
_entity_poly.entity_id
_entity_poly.type
_entity_poly.pdbx_seq_one_letter_code
_entity_poly.pdbx_strand_id
1 'polypeptide(L)'
;MKKIYKVSIFAVIILIAAVILYELVIKKNAGYKNEEISAANKTFTEINGNIPYFTKEELTTEPFENYSELDSLNRCGAAYANICKELMPDTERGEIGMIKPSGWHTVKYDIITDGRYLYNRCHLIAYSLAGENANPKNLITGTRYFNVEGMLPFEIKVANYVKNTGNHVLYRVTPDFKGENLVASGVLMEAYSVEDDGKGICFCVYVYNIQPGIEIDYRTGESHEI
;
A
#
# COMPACT_ATOMS: atom_id res chain seq x y z
N MET A 1 73.57 17.29 6.44
CA MET A 1 73.18 15.91 6.08
C MET A 1 71.68 15.76 6.12
N LYS A 2 71.02 15.66 4.96
CA LYS A 2 69.56 15.42 4.88
C LYS A 2 69.29 13.95 5.11
N LYS A 3 68.64 13.56 6.20
CA LYS A 3 68.11 12.20 6.42
C LYS A 3 66.98 11.94 5.46
N ILE A 4 67.23 11.14 4.42
CA ILE A 4 66.19 10.62 3.52
C ILE A 4 65.56 9.44 4.26
N TYR A 5 64.30 9.58 4.69
CA TYR A 5 63.52 8.49 5.24
C TYR A 5 63.10 7.58 4.08
N LYS A 6 63.71 6.39 4.00
CA LYS A 6 63.23 5.33 3.08
C LYS A 6 61.92 4.79 3.64
N VAL A 7 60.79 5.30 3.14
CA VAL A 7 59.51 4.65 3.38
C VAL A 7 59.55 3.27 2.73
N SER A 8 59.36 2.21 3.49
CA SER A 8 59.33 0.86 2.97
C SER A 8 58.21 0.71 1.97
N ILE A 9 58.49 0.14 0.78
CA ILE A 9 57.49 -0.19 -0.23
C ILE A 9 56.33 -1.01 0.39
N PHE A 10 56.64 -1.84 1.40
CA PHE A 10 55.68 -2.62 2.15
C PHE A 10 54.69 -1.76 2.93
N ALA A 11 55.11 -0.63 3.52
CA ALA A 11 54.24 0.32 4.21
C ALA A 11 53.29 1.04 3.24
N VAL A 12 53.74 1.34 2.03
CA VAL A 12 52.93 1.93 0.96
C VAL A 12 51.84 0.95 0.49
N ILE A 13 52.20 -0.32 0.31
CA ILE A 13 51.23 -1.36 -0.08
C ILE A 13 50.16 -1.57 0.97
N ILE A 14 50.53 -1.59 2.26
CA ILE A 14 49.55 -1.68 3.37
C ILE A 14 48.60 -0.48 3.36
N LEU A 15 49.11 0.73 3.15
CA LEU A 15 48.29 1.94 3.11
C LEU A 15 47.30 1.91 1.95
N ILE A 16 47.75 1.50 0.76
CA ILE A 16 46.88 1.36 -0.41
C ILE A 16 45.79 0.29 -0.15
N ALA A 17 46.14 -0.85 0.41
CA ALA A 17 45.18 -1.91 0.75
C ALA A 17 44.16 -1.42 1.78
N ALA A 18 44.56 -0.63 2.79
CA ALA A 18 43.65 -0.05 3.80
C ALA A 18 42.69 0.96 3.18
N VAL A 19 43.18 1.79 2.25
CA VAL A 19 42.28 2.75 1.51
C VAL A 19 41.28 2.04 0.64
N ILE A 20 41.70 0.99 -0.10
CA ILE A 20 40.78 0.19 -0.92
C ILE A 20 39.71 -0.51 -0.05
N LEU A 21 40.11 -1.08 1.07
CA LEU A 21 39.20 -1.73 2.00
C LEU A 21 38.19 -0.74 2.59
N TYR A 22 38.64 0.47 2.95
CA TYR A 22 37.80 1.55 3.45
C TYR A 22 36.77 2.00 2.40
N GLU A 23 37.19 2.19 1.15
CA GLU A 23 36.29 2.52 0.03
C GLU A 23 35.25 1.42 -0.23
N LEU A 24 35.64 0.14 -0.16
CA LEU A 24 34.74 -0.99 -0.33
C LEU A 24 33.69 -1.06 0.80
N VAL A 25 34.10 -0.77 2.04
CA VAL A 25 33.18 -0.72 3.20
C VAL A 25 32.20 0.43 3.07
N ILE A 26 32.65 1.62 2.66
CA ILE A 26 31.77 2.78 2.43
C ILE A 26 30.78 2.48 1.30
N LYS A 27 31.23 1.92 0.17
CA LYS A 27 30.34 1.55 -0.94
C LYS A 27 29.32 0.49 -0.54
N LYS A 28 29.72 -0.51 0.24
CA LYS A 28 28.82 -1.52 0.77
C LYS A 28 27.78 -0.93 1.72
N ASN A 29 28.17 -0.05 2.64
CA ASN A 29 27.25 0.61 3.57
C ASN A 29 26.31 1.60 2.85
N ALA A 30 26.78 2.31 1.82
CA ALA A 30 25.94 3.15 0.98
C ALA A 30 24.94 2.32 0.15
N GLY A 31 25.36 1.15 -0.35
CA GLY A 31 24.48 0.20 -1.03
C GLY A 31 23.38 -0.32 -0.10
N TYR A 32 23.72 -0.72 1.13
CA TYR A 32 22.76 -1.16 2.15
C TYR A 32 21.76 -0.06 2.51
N LYS A 33 22.21 1.19 2.73
CA LYS A 33 21.31 2.32 2.98
C LYS A 33 20.37 2.61 1.81
N ASN A 34 20.86 2.49 0.57
CA ASN A 34 20.02 2.72 -0.61
C ASN A 34 19.00 1.60 -0.82
N GLU A 35 19.33 0.36 -0.48
CA GLU A 35 18.36 -0.76 -0.50
C GLU A 35 17.33 -0.65 0.62
N GLU A 36 17.70 -0.23 1.83
CA GLU A 36 16.77 0.03 2.93
C GLU A 36 15.84 1.20 2.62
N ILE A 37 16.34 2.30 2.06
CA ILE A 37 15.53 3.46 1.65
C ILE A 37 14.61 3.07 0.48
N SER A 38 15.06 2.25 -0.47
CA SER A 38 14.24 1.73 -1.57
C SER A 38 13.16 0.77 -1.06
N ALA A 39 13.44 -0.06 -0.07
CA ALA A 39 12.47 -0.95 0.56
C ALA A 39 11.47 -0.17 1.43
N ALA A 40 11.92 0.86 2.14
CA ALA A 40 11.07 1.71 2.99
C ALA A 40 10.05 2.56 2.22
N ASN A 41 10.29 2.81 0.93
CA ASN A 41 9.40 3.59 0.06
C ASN A 41 8.59 2.73 -0.93
N LYS A 42 8.62 1.40 -0.79
CA LYS A 42 7.87 0.51 -1.67
C LYS A 42 6.38 0.60 -1.35
N THR A 43 5.58 1.11 -2.28
CA THR A 43 4.13 1.27 -2.11
C THR A 43 3.40 -0.07 -2.06
N PHE A 44 3.83 -1.05 -2.86
CA PHE A 44 3.23 -2.38 -2.93
C PHE A 44 4.24 -3.46 -3.29
N THR A 45 3.83 -4.71 -3.13
CA THR A 45 4.54 -5.89 -3.63
C THR A 45 3.57 -6.85 -4.30
N GLU A 46 4.00 -7.49 -5.38
CA GLU A 46 3.22 -8.56 -6.02
C GLU A 46 3.23 -9.80 -5.13
N ILE A 47 2.07 -10.42 -5.00
CA ILE A 47 1.84 -11.64 -4.25
C ILE A 47 1.43 -12.75 -5.22
N ASN A 48 1.80 -14.00 -4.94
CA ASN A 48 1.40 -15.17 -5.73
C ASN A 48 1.70 -15.03 -7.22
N GLY A 49 2.83 -14.42 -7.60
CA GLY A 49 3.16 -14.17 -9.00
C GLY A 49 2.18 -13.23 -9.70
N ASN A 50 1.56 -12.34 -8.94
CA ASN A 50 0.53 -11.38 -9.39
C ASN A 50 -0.79 -12.05 -9.86
N ILE A 51 -1.07 -13.28 -9.40
CA ILE A 51 -2.28 -14.04 -9.71
C ILE A 51 -3.20 -14.03 -8.49
N PRO A 52 -4.46 -13.56 -8.60
CA PRO A 52 -5.42 -13.56 -7.49
C PRO A 52 -5.80 -15.00 -7.07
N TYR A 53 -6.27 -15.13 -5.82
CA TYR A 53 -6.67 -16.42 -5.24
C TYR A 53 -8.14 -16.78 -5.52
N PHE A 54 -8.78 -16.18 -6.53
CA PHE A 54 -10.14 -16.55 -6.89
C PHE A 54 -10.21 -17.96 -7.44
N THR A 55 -11.21 -18.71 -7.00
CA THR A 55 -11.53 -20.04 -7.57
C THR A 55 -12.40 -19.87 -8.81
N LYS A 56 -12.50 -20.92 -9.61
CA LYS A 56 -13.37 -20.90 -10.82
C LYS A 56 -14.84 -20.72 -10.46
N GLU A 57 -15.25 -21.21 -9.30
CA GLU A 57 -16.62 -21.14 -8.80
C GLU A 57 -17.01 -19.74 -8.35
N GLU A 58 -16.02 -18.91 -7.99
CA GLU A 58 -16.23 -17.49 -7.65
C GLU A 58 -16.42 -16.61 -8.89
N LEU A 59 -15.93 -17.04 -10.06
CA LEU A 59 -16.03 -16.25 -11.29
C LEU A 59 -17.49 -16.19 -11.76
N THR A 60 -18.08 -15.00 -11.67
CA THR A 60 -19.47 -14.74 -12.05
C THR A 60 -19.60 -13.37 -12.72
N THR A 61 -20.62 -13.22 -13.57
CA THR A 61 -21.03 -11.94 -14.13
C THR A 61 -22.23 -11.33 -13.38
N GLU A 62 -22.70 -11.96 -12.29
CA GLU A 62 -23.75 -11.40 -11.46
C GLU A 62 -23.17 -10.27 -10.57
N PRO A 63 -23.75 -9.07 -10.59
CA PRO A 63 -23.32 -7.98 -9.71
C PRO A 63 -23.52 -8.30 -8.24
N PHE A 64 -22.54 -8.07 -7.41
CA PHE A 64 -22.69 -8.15 -5.96
C PHE A 64 -21.66 -7.29 -5.23
N GLU A 65 -22.01 -6.92 -3.99
CA GLU A 65 -21.13 -6.31 -3.00
C GLU A 65 -21.28 -7.03 -1.68
N ASN A 66 -20.17 -7.34 -1.03
CA ASN A 66 -20.12 -7.97 0.28
C ASN A 66 -19.05 -7.30 1.15
N TYR A 67 -19.45 -6.84 2.33
CA TYR A 67 -18.60 -6.21 3.33
C TYR A 67 -18.67 -7.04 4.60
N SER A 68 -17.54 -7.64 5.00
CA SER A 68 -17.49 -8.43 6.23
C SER A 68 -17.91 -7.62 7.44
N GLU A 69 -18.53 -8.28 8.42
CA GLU A 69 -18.83 -7.64 9.71
C GLU A 69 -17.54 -7.13 10.38
N LEU A 70 -17.67 -6.06 11.15
CA LEU A 70 -16.57 -5.58 11.98
C LEU A 70 -16.26 -6.62 13.06
N ASP A 71 -14.98 -6.81 13.35
CA ASP A 71 -14.57 -7.67 14.45
C ASP A 71 -14.77 -7.01 15.84
N SER A 72 -14.38 -7.73 16.91
CA SER A 72 -14.52 -7.24 18.29
C SER A 72 -13.72 -5.97 18.61
N LEU A 73 -12.74 -5.60 17.76
CA LEU A 73 -11.97 -4.37 17.84
C LEU A 73 -12.48 -3.28 16.88
N ASN A 74 -13.68 -3.47 16.29
CA ASN A 74 -14.27 -2.61 15.26
C ASN A 74 -13.38 -2.44 14.01
N ARG A 75 -12.63 -3.49 13.62
CA ARG A 75 -11.79 -3.51 12.42
C ARG A 75 -12.56 -4.14 11.26
N CYS A 76 -12.35 -3.61 10.05
CA CYS A 76 -12.92 -4.19 8.84
C CYS A 76 -12.31 -5.57 8.53
N GLY A 77 -13.15 -6.48 8.06
CA GLY A 77 -12.71 -7.67 7.33
C GLY A 77 -12.60 -7.41 5.84
N ALA A 78 -12.61 -8.48 5.04
CA ALA A 78 -12.55 -8.35 3.58
C ALA A 78 -13.78 -7.63 3.02
N ALA A 79 -13.55 -6.76 2.04
CA ALA A 79 -14.57 -6.23 1.14
C ALA A 79 -14.42 -6.93 -0.22
N TYR A 80 -15.53 -7.41 -0.79
CA TYR A 80 -15.54 -8.26 -1.96
C TYR A 80 -16.72 -7.90 -2.87
N ALA A 81 -16.46 -7.60 -4.13
CA ALA A 81 -17.49 -7.22 -5.09
C ALA A 81 -17.18 -7.74 -6.49
N ASN A 82 -18.22 -7.87 -7.31
CA ASN A 82 -18.08 -8.04 -8.74
C ASN A 82 -18.37 -6.68 -9.41
N ILE A 83 -17.30 -5.90 -9.63
CA ILE A 83 -17.38 -4.54 -10.14
C ILE A 83 -17.89 -4.53 -11.57
N CYS A 84 -18.97 -3.79 -11.80
CA CYS A 84 -19.61 -3.63 -13.09
C CYS A 84 -20.19 -2.20 -13.22
N LYS A 85 -20.73 -1.85 -14.39
CA LYS A 85 -21.29 -0.50 -14.60
C LYS A 85 -22.47 -0.20 -13.70
N GLU A 86 -23.26 -1.20 -13.36
CA GLU A 86 -24.45 -1.08 -12.52
C GLU A 86 -24.14 -0.69 -11.08
N LEU A 87 -22.94 -1.07 -10.56
CA LEU A 87 -22.48 -0.69 -9.23
C LEU A 87 -21.79 0.66 -9.19
N MET A 88 -21.28 1.14 -10.32
CA MET A 88 -20.60 2.44 -10.36
C MET A 88 -21.55 3.58 -10.04
N PRO A 89 -21.09 4.58 -9.24
CA PRO A 89 -21.94 5.69 -8.84
C PRO A 89 -22.30 6.58 -10.04
N ASP A 90 -23.55 7.04 -10.05
CA ASP A 90 -24.10 8.08 -10.93
C ASP A 90 -24.25 9.43 -10.21
N THR A 91 -23.91 9.48 -8.92
CA THR A 91 -24.00 10.65 -8.06
C THR A 91 -22.62 11.07 -7.52
N GLU A 92 -22.52 12.29 -7.03
CA GLU A 92 -21.31 12.78 -6.38
C GLU A 92 -21.10 12.10 -5.01
N ARG A 93 -19.82 11.92 -4.64
CA ARG A 93 -19.43 11.35 -3.35
C ARG A 93 -19.90 12.25 -2.21
N GLY A 94 -20.60 11.67 -1.24
CA GLY A 94 -21.02 12.35 -0.02
C GLY A 94 -19.90 12.48 1.01
N GLU A 95 -20.19 13.20 2.11
CA GLU A 95 -19.28 13.32 3.25
C GLU A 95 -19.20 12.01 4.04
N ILE A 96 -17.98 11.69 4.52
CA ILE A 96 -17.69 10.51 5.35
C ILE A 96 -16.99 10.89 6.67
N GLY A 97 -16.93 12.20 6.99
CA GLY A 97 -16.24 12.73 8.16
C GLY A 97 -16.71 12.19 9.50
N MET A 98 -17.98 11.75 9.58
CA MET A 98 -18.59 11.18 10.79
C MET A 98 -18.03 9.79 11.14
N ILE A 99 -17.48 9.05 10.19
CA ILE A 99 -16.96 7.70 10.44
C ILE A 99 -15.52 7.79 10.95
N LYS A 100 -15.25 7.08 12.03
CA LYS A 100 -13.93 6.95 12.61
C LYS A 100 -13.56 5.47 12.62
N PRO A 101 -12.80 4.98 11.63
CA PRO A 101 -12.35 3.60 11.62
C PRO A 101 -11.45 3.29 12.84
N SER A 102 -11.17 2.01 13.10
CA SER A 102 -10.25 1.62 14.17
C SER A 102 -8.91 2.35 14.05
N GLY A 103 -8.31 2.75 15.18
CA GLY A 103 -7.03 3.48 15.22
C GLY A 103 -7.05 4.88 14.58
N TRP A 104 -8.24 5.52 14.42
CA TRP A 104 -8.36 6.83 13.80
C TRP A 104 -7.82 7.96 14.68
N HIS A 105 -6.86 8.72 14.15
CA HIS A 105 -6.39 10.00 14.70
C HIS A 105 -6.48 11.11 13.67
N THR A 106 -6.78 12.33 14.14
CA THR A 106 -6.72 13.53 13.31
C THR A 106 -5.39 14.22 13.56
N VAL A 107 -4.39 13.91 12.73
CA VAL A 107 -3.03 14.42 12.89
C VAL A 107 -2.52 14.99 11.57
N LYS A 108 -1.68 16.04 11.65
CA LYS A 108 -1.08 16.72 10.51
C LYS A 108 0.44 16.78 10.66
N TYR A 109 1.14 16.67 9.51
CA TYR A 109 2.59 16.84 9.41
C TYR A 109 2.94 17.73 8.24
N ASP A 110 3.92 18.61 8.43
CA ASP A 110 4.32 19.58 7.41
C ASP A 110 4.99 18.94 6.20
N ILE A 111 5.56 17.74 6.35
CA ILE A 111 6.14 16.95 5.26
C ILE A 111 5.08 16.37 4.29
N ILE A 112 3.80 16.36 4.67
CA ILE A 112 2.71 15.88 3.83
C ILE A 112 2.15 17.07 3.03
N THR A 113 2.43 17.13 1.75
CA THR A 113 2.22 18.32 0.90
C THR A 113 0.75 18.66 0.63
N ASP A 114 -0.14 17.67 0.57
CA ASP A 114 -1.55 17.88 0.23
C ASP A 114 -2.46 17.75 1.46
N GLY A 115 -2.91 18.90 1.99
CA GLY A 115 -3.79 19.00 3.14
C GLY A 115 -3.13 18.69 4.49
N ARG A 116 -1.92 18.16 4.50
CA ARG A 116 -1.10 17.80 5.68
C ARG A 116 -1.64 16.70 6.58
N TYR A 117 -2.86 16.19 6.36
CA TYR A 117 -3.42 15.09 7.14
C TYR A 117 -2.71 13.78 6.82
N LEU A 118 -2.23 13.09 7.88
CA LEU A 118 -1.63 11.78 7.76
C LEU A 118 -2.67 10.74 7.30
N TYR A 119 -3.80 10.69 7.99
CA TYR A 119 -4.79 9.66 7.77
C TYR A 119 -5.96 10.11 6.88
N ASN A 120 -6.32 9.22 6.00
CA ASN A 120 -7.54 9.23 5.20
C ASN A 120 -8.47 8.12 5.72
N ARG A 121 -9.76 8.33 5.55
CA ARG A 121 -10.75 7.25 5.61
C ARG A 121 -10.69 6.53 4.27
N CYS A 122 -9.84 5.50 4.21
CA CYS A 122 -9.61 4.76 2.99
C CYS A 122 -10.71 3.75 2.77
N HIS A 123 -11.41 3.85 1.63
CA HIS A 123 -12.31 2.80 1.21
C HIS A 123 -11.50 1.55 0.85
N LEU A 124 -11.98 0.37 1.22
CA LEU A 124 -11.46 -0.91 0.73
C LEU A 124 -11.88 -1.10 -0.73
N ILE A 125 -13.16 -0.91 -1.04
CA ILE A 125 -13.67 -0.76 -2.40
C ILE A 125 -14.00 0.71 -2.63
N ALA A 126 -13.29 1.36 -3.56
CA ALA A 126 -13.43 2.78 -3.83
C ALA A 126 -14.87 3.17 -4.17
N TYR A 127 -15.31 4.36 -3.75
CA TYR A 127 -16.59 4.91 -4.14
C TYR A 127 -16.82 4.90 -5.65
N SER A 128 -15.80 5.19 -6.42
CA SER A 128 -15.86 5.20 -7.90
C SER A 128 -16.09 3.81 -8.53
N LEU A 129 -15.96 2.73 -7.76
CA LEU A 129 -16.14 1.36 -8.23
C LEU A 129 -17.52 0.80 -7.89
N ALA A 130 -18.05 1.11 -6.70
CA ALA A 130 -19.26 0.48 -6.19
C ALA A 130 -20.26 1.45 -5.56
N GLY A 131 -20.05 2.77 -5.59
CA GLY A 131 -20.99 3.75 -5.06
C GLY A 131 -21.19 3.74 -3.53
N GLU A 132 -20.55 2.82 -2.82
CA GLU A 132 -20.67 2.67 -1.37
C GLU A 132 -19.89 3.76 -0.64
N ASN A 133 -20.60 4.74 -0.05
CA ASN A 133 -19.97 5.95 0.48
C ASN A 133 -19.61 5.84 1.96
N ALA A 134 -20.60 5.81 2.83
CA ALA A 134 -20.44 5.98 4.29
C ALA A 134 -20.66 4.66 5.04
N ASN A 135 -20.05 3.59 4.59
CA ASN A 135 -20.13 2.28 5.19
C ASN A 135 -18.92 2.03 6.12
N PRO A 136 -19.13 1.90 7.45
CA PRO A 136 -18.04 1.60 8.37
C PRO A 136 -17.28 0.29 8.07
N LYS A 137 -17.93 -0.68 7.41
CA LYS A 137 -17.34 -1.96 7.01
C LYS A 137 -16.43 -1.86 5.78
N ASN A 138 -16.47 -0.72 5.10
CA ASN A 138 -15.68 -0.43 3.90
C ASN A 138 -14.60 0.65 4.14
N LEU A 139 -14.40 1.12 5.37
CA LEU A 139 -13.52 2.23 5.68
C LEU A 139 -12.47 1.84 6.72
N ILE A 140 -11.19 2.00 6.38
CA ILE A 140 -10.07 1.79 7.28
C ILE A 140 -9.26 3.08 7.49
N THR A 141 -8.51 3.14 8.59
CA THR A 141 -7.50 4.18 8.81
C THR A 141 -6.28 3.86 7.93
N GLY A 142 -6.10 4.63 6.87
CA GLY A 142 -4.96 4.51 5.98
C GLY A 142 -4.22 5.82 5.84
N THR A 143 -2.92 5.79 5.58
CA THR A 143 -2.17 7.00 5.31
C THR A 143 -2.56 7.61 3.97
N ARG A 144 -2.24 8.90 3.78
CA ARG A 144 -2.45 9.54 2.50
C ARG A 144 -1.63 8.87 1.40
N TYR A 145 -0.37 8.52 1.68
CA TYR A 145 0.52 7.83 0.73
C TYR A 145 -0.03 6.45 0.33
N PHE A 146 -0.46 5.66 1.31
CA PHE A 146 -1.12 4.38 1.08
C PHE A 146 -2.34 4.53 0.16
N ASN A 147 -3.20 5.52 0.44
CA ASN A 147 -4.43 5.73 -0.31
C ASN A 147 -4.16 6.19 -1.75
N VAL A 148 -3.27 7.19 -1.93
CA VAL A 148 -3.09 7.88 -3.22
C VAL A 148 -2.01 7.23 -4.09
N GLU A 149 -0.88 6.84 -3.49
CA GLU A 149 0.24 6.24 -4.23
C GLU A 149 0.16 4.71 -4.25
N GLY A 150 -0.51 4.12 -3.25
CA GLY A 150 -0.66 2.68 -3.10
C GLY A 150 -1.90 2.12 -3.79
N MET A 151 -3.10 2.43 -3.27
CA MET A 151 -4.36 1.81 -3.73
C MET A 151 -4.90 2.42 -5.03
N LEU A 152 -4.96 3.75 -5.11
CA LEU A 152 -5.63 4.48 -6.19
C LEU A 152 -5.19 4.06 -7.62
N PRO A 153 -3.91 3.77 -7.94
CA PRO A 153 -3.52 3.32 -9.26
C PRO A 153 -4.23 2.02 -9.71
N PHE A 154 -4.44 1.08 -8.78
CA PHE A 154 -5.16 -0.18 -9.03
C PHE A 154 -6.66 0.06 -9.20
N GLU A 155 -7.26 0.91 -8.37
CA GLU A 155 -8.66 1.30 -8.46
C GLU A 155 -8.98 1.98 -9.80
N ILE A 156 -8.14 2.91 -10.24
CA ILE A 156 -8.27 3.58 -11.55
C ILE A 156 -8.19 2.57 -12.69
N LYS A 157 -7.26 1.60 -12.60
CA LYS A 157 -7.11 0.55 -13.62
C LYS A 157 -8.39 -0.26 -13.76
N VAL A 158 -8.99 -0.70 -12.64
CA VAL A 158 -10.28 -1.43 -12.63
C VAL A 158 -11.41 -0.55 -13.16
N ALA A 159 -11.54 0.69 -12.66
CA ALA A 159 -12.58 1.61 -13.09
C ALA A 159 -12.55 1.87 -14.61
N ASN A 160 -11.37 2.11 -15.15
CA ASN A 160 -11.19 2.36 -16.58
C ASN A 160 -11.54 1.13 -17.42
N TYR A 161 -11.13 -0.05 -16.98
CA TYR A 161 -11.46 -1.30 -17.68
C TYR A 161 -12.97 -1.50 -17.76
N VAL A 162 -13.68 -1.43 -16.62
CA VAL A 162 -15.14 -1.61 -16.57
C VAL A 162 -15.86 -0.55 -17.41
N LYS A 163 -15.46 0.72 -17.34
CA LYS A 163 -16.06 1.81 -18.14
C LYS A 163 -15.88 1.60 -19.63
N ASN A 164 -14.73 1.12 -20.07
CA ASN A 164 -14.39 1.00 -21.49
C ASN A 164 -14.97 -0.28 -22.13
N THR A 165 -15.05 -1.37 -21.38
CA THR A 165 -15.47 -2.67 -21.91
C THR A 165 -16.92 -3.02 -21.57
N GLY A 166 -17.41 -2.60 -20.42
CA GLY A 166 -18.66 -3.08 -19.83
C GLY A 166 -18.54 -4.43 -19.15
N ASN A 167 -17.36 -5.04 -19.14
CA ASN A 167 -17.10 -6.32 -18.51
C ASN A 167 -17.02 -6.21 -17.00
N HIS A 168 -17.14 -7.36 -16.32
CA HIS A 168 -17.09 -7.49 -14.87
C HIS A 168 -15.65 -7.71 -14.37
N VAL A 169 -15.36 -7.18 -13.19
CA VAL A 169 -14.10 -7.42 -12.48
C VAL A 169 -14.40 -7.92 -11.07
N LEU A 170 -14.07 -9.16 -10.82
CA LEU A 170 -14.07 -9.69 -9.47
C LEU A 170 -12.95 -8.97 -8.68
N TYR A 171 -13.31 -8.32 -7.58
CA TYR A 171 -12.43 -7.43 -6.84
C TYR A 171 -12.55 -7.66 -5.34
N ARG A 172 -11.44 -7.99 -4.68
CA ARG A 172 -11.41 -8.22 -3.24
C ARG A 172 -10.27 -7.45 -2.60
N VAL A 173 -10.56 -6.79 -1.49
CA VAL A 173 -9.56 -6.10 -0.68
C VAL A 173 -9.65 -6.60 0.76
N THR A 174 -8.54 -7.18 1.24
CA THR A 174 -8.46 -7.77 2.57
C THR A 174 -7.45 -7.00 3.41
N PRO A 175 -7.89 -6.27 4.46
CA PRO A 175 -6.97 -5.58 5.35
C PRO A 175 -6.20 -6.55 6.23
N ASP A 176 -4.92 -6.24 6.45
CA ASP A 176 -3.98 -7.06 7.23
C ASP A 176 -3.72 -6.43 8.61
N PHE A 177 -4.51 -6.83 9.59
CA PHE A 177 -4.32 -6.44 10.99
C PHE A 177 -3.46 -7.48 11.72
N LYS A 178 -2.33 -7.06 12.28
CA LYS A 178 -1.46 -7.94 13.08
C LYS A 178 -1.90 -7.95 14.55
N GLY A 179 -2.26 -9.13 15.07
CA GLY A 179 -2.68 -9.27 16.45
C GLY A 179 -3.82 -8.32 16.83
N GLU A 180 -3.60 -7.47 17.84
CA GLU A 180 -4.56 -6.46 18.31
C GLU A 180 -4.37 -5.06 17.71
N ASN A 181 -3.60 -4.93 16.63
CA ASN A 181 -3.39 -3.65 15.97
C ASN A 181 -4.72 -3.04 15.48
N LEU A 182 -4.93 -1.76 15.77
CA LEU A 182 -6.12 -1.01 15.34
C LEU A 182 -5.97 -0.40 13.94
N VAL A 183 -4.74 -0.31 13.43
CA VAL A 183 -4.44 0.14 12.06
C VAL A 183 -3.89 -1.05 11.29
N ALA A 184 -4.39 -1.29 10.07
CA ALA A 184 -3.90 -2.34 9.21
C ALA A 184 -2.47 -2.04 8.73
N SER A 185 -1.58 -3.03 8.73
CA SER A 185 -0.22 -2.92 8.17
C SER A 185 -0.23 -2.68 6.65
N GLY A 186 -1.31 -3.05 5.99
CA GLY A 186 -1.57 -2.91 4.57
C GLY A 186 -2.85 -3.63 4.17
N VAL A 187 -3.06 -3.76 2.88
CA VAL A 187 -4.16 -4.54 2.30
C VAL A 187 -3.66 -5.46 1.21
N LEU A 188 -4.25 -6.64 1.11
CA LEU A 188 -4.16 -7.48 -0.08
C LEU A 188 -5.26 -7.06 -1.04
N MET A 189 -4.89 -6.58 -2.23
CA MET A 189 -5.82 -6.23 -3.31
C MET A 189 -5.73 -7.27 -4.41
N GLU A 190 -6.86 -7.81 -4.79
CA GLU A 190 -7.00 -8.85 -5.80
C GLU A 190 -8.04 -8.42 -6.83
N ALA A 191 -7.75 -8.61 -8.12
CA ALA A 191 -8.70 -8.32 -9.19
C ALA A 191 -8.54 -9.27 -10.37
N TYR A 192 -9.66 -9.60 -11.01
CA TYR A 192 -9.70 -10.48 -12.16
C TYR A 192 -10.88 -10.13 -13.08
N SER A 193 -10.62 -9.83 -14.34
CA SER A 193 -11.68 -9.60 -15.34
C SER A 193 -12.28 -10.93 -15.80
N VAL A 194 -13.62 -11.04 -15.67
CA VAL A 194 -14.31 -12.33 -15.77
C VAL A 194 -14.44 -12.78 -17.22
N GLU A 195 -14.98 -11.93 -18.10
CA GLU A 195 -15.35 -12.35 -19.48
C GLU A 195 -14.17 -12.62 -20.39
N ASP A 196 -12.99 -12.06 -20.07
CA ASP A 196 -11.78 -12.23 -20.88
C ASP A 196 -10.70 -13.08 -20.22
N ASP A 197 -11.08 -13.84 -19.17
CA ASP A 197 -10.18 -14.73 -18.42
C ASP A 197 -8.93 -13.98 -17.90
N GLY A 198 -9.11 -12.81 -17.28
CA GLY A 198 -8.06 -12.05 -16.66
C GLY A 198 -7.12 -11.31 -17.63
N LYS A 199 -7.41 -11.27 -18.93
CA LYS A 199 -6.54 -10.63 -19.92
C LYS A 199 -6.52 -9.11 -19.77
N GLY A 200 -7.63 -8.49 -19.39
CA GLY A 200 -7.72 -7.05 -19.16
C GLY A 200 -7.26 -6.65 -17.77
N ILE A 201 -7.75 -7.36 -16.74
CA ILE A 201 -7.41 -7.13 -15.34
C ILE A 201 -7.05 -8.46 -14.69
N CYS A 202 -5.82 -8.55 -14.22
CA CYS A 202 -5.34 -9.64 -13.36
C CYS A 202 -4.24 -9.09 -12.47
N PHE A 203 -4.48 -9.02 -11.15
CA PHE A 203 -3.43 -8.69 -10.20
C PHE A 203 -3.73 -9.22 -8.79
N CYS A 204 -2.66 -9.47 -8.05
CA CYS A 204 -2.65 -9.79 -6.63
C CYS A 204 -1.48 -9.05 -5.99
N VAL A 205 -1.77 -7.98 -5.26
CA VAL A 205 -0.76 -7.08 -4.71
C VAL A 205 -1.04 -6.80 -3.24
N TYR A 206 0.03 -6.77 -2.44
CA TYR A 206 -0.02 -6.26 -1.08
C TYR A 206 0.42 -4.80 -1.07
N VAL A 207 -0.46 -3.91 -0.69
CA VAL A 207 -0.20 -2.46 -0.59
C VAL A 207 0.10 -2.13 0.87
N TYR A 208 1.24 -1.49 1.12
CA TYR A 208 1.72 -1.16 2.47
C TYR A 208 1.08 0.12 2.99
N ASN A 209 0.54 0.09 4.20
CA ASN A 209 -0.04 1.26 4.86
C ASN A 209 1.05 2.06 5.58
N ILE A 210 1.87 2.76 4.81
CA ILE A 210 3.01 3.55 5.26
C ILE A 210 2.88 5.01 4.83
N GLN A 211 3.64 5.90 5.47
CA GLN A 211 3.86 7.28 5.02
C GLN A 211 5.36 7.57 5.12
N PRO A 212 6.07 7.87 4.00
CA PRO A 212 7.47 8.24 4.06
C PRO A 212 7.73 9.38 5.04
N GLY A 213 8.75 9.23 5.89
CA GLY A 213 9.11 10.21 6.92
C GLY A 213 8.25 10.20 8.17
N ILE A 214 7.27 9.28 8.28
CA ILE A 214 6.43 9.12 9.47
C ILE A 214 6.52 7.68 9.98
N GLU A 215 6.77 7.51 11.27
CA GLU A 215 6.61 6.25 11.98
C GLU A 215 5.19 6.14 12.56
N ILE A 216 4.56 4.97 12.40
CA ILE A 216 3.20 4.70 12.84
C ILE A 216 3.22 3.57 13.88
N ASP A 217 2.63 3.80 15.04
CA ASP A 217 2.24 2.73 15.94
C ASP A 217 0.93 2.11 15.44
N TYR A 218 1.01 1.00 14.73
CA TYR A 218 -0.16 0.30 14.19
C TYR A 218 -1.10 -0.23 15.27
N ARG A 219 -0.61 -0.39 16.50
CA ARG A 219 -1.45 -0.84 17.61
C ARG A 219 -2.47 0.20 18.02
N THR A 220 -2.10 1.48 17.99
CA THR A 220 -2.92 2.60 18.47
C THR A 220 -3.37 3.54 17.36
N GLY A 221 -2.59 3.70 16.30
CA GLY A 221 -2.71 4.73 15.28
C GLY A 221 -1.96 6.02 15.64
N GLU A 222 -1.24 6.06 16.77
CA GLU A 222 -0.35 7.18 17.08
C GLU A 222 0.83 7.22 16.10
N SER A 223 1.43 8.38 15.91
CA SER A 223 2.48 8.57 14.91
C SER A 223 3.41 9.73 15.26
N HIS A 224 4.62 9.70 14.70
CA HIS A 224 5.57 10.80 14.81
C HIS A 224 6.47 10.89 13.56
N GLU A 225 7.03 12.07 13.33
CA GLU A 225 7.98 12.33 12.24
C GLU A 225 9.37 11.78 12.60
N ILE A 226 10.08 11.15 11.63
CA ILE A 226 11.40 10.53 11.79
C ILE A 226 12.48 11.25 10.98
#